data_8e53780c6b02b1359bc9f0b32d001a9a
#
_entry.id   8e53780c6b02b1359bc9f0b32d001a9a
#
_cell.length_a   1.000
_cell.length_b   1.000
_cell.length_c   1.000
_cell.angle_alpha   90.00
_cell.angle_beta   90.00
_cell.angle_gamma   90.00
#
_symmetry.space_group_name_H-M   'P 1'
#
loop_
_entity.id
_entity.type
_entity.pdbx_description
1 polymer ?
#
loop_
_entity_poly.entity_id
_entity_poly.type
_entity_poly.pdbx_seq_one_letter_code
_entity_poly.pdbx_strand_id
1 'polypeptide(L)'
;MGTAIVLGAWLSGAAFAQAADPHAGHTMAMPTSTGQSASNAAYEQANAKMHKDMAVPLSGNADTDFLAGMIPHHQGAVDMAEVVLKYGKDPKVKKLAQEIIAAQKQEIAMMRAWLKQKQATK
;
A
#
# COMPACT_ATOMS: atom_id res chain seq x y z
N MET A 1 -3.71 8.10 76.86
CA MET A 1 -3.76 9.06 75.73
C MET A 1 -2.91 8.50 74.56
N GLY A 2 -3.53 7.89 73.62
CA GLY A 2 -2.80 7.28 72.49
C GLY A 2 -3.69 7.33 71.24
N THR A 3 -3.39 8.23 70.38
CA THR A 3 -4.14 8.49 69.16
C THR A 3 -3.67 7.51 68.04
N ALA A 4 -4.54 6.63 67.65
CA ALA A 4 -4.29 5.71 66.52
C ALA A 4 -4.50 6.43 65.17
N ILE A 5 -3.46 6.51 64.39
CA ILE A 5 -3.52 7.04 63.01
C ILE A 5 -3.77 5.85 62.06
N VAL A 6 -4.94 5.84 61.43
CA VAL A 6 -5.29 4.88 60.40
C VAL A 6 -4.76 5.42 59.06
N LEU A 7 -3.74 4.77 58.51
CA LEU A 7 -3.28 5.02 57.14
C LEU A 7 -4.20 4.27 56.16
N GLY A 8 -5.04 5.03 55.45
CA GLY A 8 -5.80 4.53 54.33
C GLY A 8 -4.91 4.44 53.08
N ALA A 9 -4.62 3.22 52.62
CA ALA A 9 -3.94 2.98 51.36
C ALA A 9 -4.93 3.17 50.19
N TRP A 10 -4.72 4.22 49.39
CA TRP A 10 -5.42 4.42 48.13
C TRP A 10 -4.66 3.65 47.04
N LEU A 11 -5.19 2.50 46.64
CA LEU A 11 -4.79 1.81 45.43
C LEU A 11 -5.46 2.50 44.22
N SER A 12 -4.75 3.44 43.63
CA SER A 12 -5.14 3.98 42.34
C SER A 12 -4.78 2.97 41.24
N GLY A 13 -5.75 2.17 40.84
CA GLY A 13 -5.65 1.34 39.65
C GLY A 13 -5.62 2.23 38.39
N ALA A 14 -4.46 2.44 37.80
CA ALA A 14 -4.35 3.02 36.47
C ALA A 14 -4.86 1.99 35.45
N ALA A 15 -6.08 2.17 34.99
CA ALA A 15 -6.59 1.47 33.83
C ALA A 15 -5.82 2.00 32.61
N PHE A 16 -4.88 1.20 32.08
CA PHE A 16 -4.32 1.44 30.76
C PHE A 16 -5.45 1.23 29.76
N ALA A 17 -6.00 2.32 29.27
CA ALA A 17 -6.86 2.30 28.09
C ALA A 17 -6.01 1.84 26.92
N GLN A 18 -6.20 0.60 26.48
CA GLN A 18 -5.62 0.05 25.27
C GLN A 18 -6.20 0.85 24.12
N ALA A 19 -5.36 1.68 23.48
CA ALA A 19 -5.74 2.40 22.29
C ALA A 19 -6.09 1.35 21.21
N ALA A 20 -7.34 1.36 20.75
CA ALA A 20 -7.78 0.52 19.67
C ALA A 20 -6.96 0.87 18.41
N ASP A 21 -6.34 -0.14 17.82
CA ASP A 21 -5.63 -0.04 16.57
C ASP A 21 -6.63 0.39 15.46
N PRO A 22 -6.48 1.58 14.85
CA PRO A 22 -7.41 2.05 13.83
C PRO A 22 -7.35 1.23 12.53
N HIS A 23 -6.46 0.24 12.43
CA HIS A 23 -6.32 -0.64 11.27
C HIS A 23 -6.93 -2.04 11.44
N ALA A 24 -7.43 -2.38 12.64
CA ALA A 24 -8.15 -3.64 12.88
C ALA A 24 -9.62 -3.50 12.46
N GLY A 25 -9.92 -3.64 11.18
CA GLY A 25 -11.33 -3.64 10.78
C GLY A 25 -11.66 -3.58 9.30
N HIS A 26 -10.68 -3.65 8.41
CA HIS A 26 -10.99 -3.83 6.98
C HIS A 26 -10.95 -5.30 6.59
N THR A 27 -11.81 -6.12 7.19
CA THR A 27 -12.29 -7.32 6.53
C THR A 27 -13.12 -6.84 5.34
N MET A 28 -12.50 -6.72 4.18
CA MET A 28 -13.18 -6.54 2.91
C MET A 28 -14.07 -7.77 2.72
N ALA A 29 -15.32 -7.69 3.18
CA ALA A 29 -16.37 -8.59 2.72
C ALA A 29 -16.43 -8.40 1.19
N MET A 30 -16.04 -9.42 0.44
CA MET A 30 -16.24 -9.46 -1.01
C MET A 30 -17.73 -9.25 -1.26
N PRO A 31 -18.18 -8.17 -1.90
CA PRO A 31 -19.57 -8.08 -2.33
C PRO A 31 -19.77 -9.13 -3.40
N THR A 32 -20.69 -10.05 -3.16
CA THR A 32 -21.19 -10.99 -4.17
C THR A 32 -21.74 -10.19 -5.33
N SER A 33 -21.06 -10.26 -6.46
CA SER A 33 -21.24 -9.39 -7.60
C SER A 33 -22.49 -9.74 -8.39
N THR A 34 -23.56 -8.99 -8.14
CA THR A 34 -24.60 -8.78 -9.16
C THR A 34 -24.61 -7.28 -9.46
N GLY A 35 -23.83 -6.85 -10.47
CA GLY A 35 -23.82 -5.46 -10.92
C GLY A 35 -22.48 -4.72 -10.84
N GLN A 36 -21.36 -5.42 -10.71
CA GLN A 36 -20.04 -4.79 -10.72
C GLN A 36 -19.77 -4.15 -12.09
N SER A 37 -19.42 -2.84 -12.10
CA SER A 37 -19.08 -2.17 -13.35
C SER A 37 -17.77 -2.73 -13.93
N ALA A 38 -17.63 -2.65 -15.26
CA ALA A 38 -16.40 -3.10 -15.93
C ALA A 38 -15.14 -2.36 -15.43
N SER A 39 -15.27 -1.10 -15.01
CA SER A 39 -14.18 -0.35 -14.40
C SER A 39 -13.79 -0.88 -13.02
N ASN A 40 -14.78 -1.28 -12.19
CA ASN A 40 -14.49 -1.86 -10.88
C ASN A 40 -13.68 -3.16 -11.04
N ALA A 41 -14.13 -4.06 -11.91
CA ALA A 41 -13.42 -5.30 -12.20
C ALA A 41 -11.98 -5.04 -12.71
N ALA A 42 -11.80 -4.04 -13.55
CA ALA A 42 -10.48 -3.66 -14.06
C ALA A 42 -9.55 -3.11 -12.97
N TYR A 43 -10.06 -2.28 -12.05
CA TYR A 43 -9.29 -1.79 -10.90
C TYR A 43 -8.93 -2.92 -9.93
N GLU A 44 -9.86 -3.81 -9.62
CA GLU A 44 -9.60 -4.98 -8.76
C GLU A 44 -8.50 -5.87 -9.35
N GLN A 45 -8.54 -6.09 -10.67
CA GLN A 45 -7.55 -6.88 -11.38
C GLN A 45 -6.16 -6.20 -11.34
N ALA A 46 -6.09 -4.88 -11.56
CA ALA A 46 -4.85 -4.12 -11.48
C ALA A 46 -4.26 -4.17 -10.05
N ASN A 47 -5.10 -3.99 -9.03
CA ASN A 47 -4.69 -4.07 -7.63
C ASN A 47 -4.20 -5.48 -7.25
N ALA A 48 -4.94 -6.52 -7.61
CA ALA A 48 -4.55 -7.89 -7.31
C ALA A 48 -3.21 -8.27 -7.97
N LYS A 49 -3.02 -7.85 -9.22
CA LYS A 49 -1.75 -8.03 -9.93
C LYS A 49 -0.61 -7.30 -9.22
N MET A 50 -0.79 -6.04 -8.85
CA MET A 50 0.22 -5.25 -8.14
C MET A 50 0.62 -5.92 -6.82
N HIS A 51 -0.34 -6.32 -6.00
CA HIS A 51 -0.08 -7.01 -4.73
C HIS A 51 0.71 -8.30 -4.92
N LYS A 52 0.33 -9.11 -5.92
CA LYS A 52 1.05 -10.34 -6.27
C LYS A 52 2.49 -10.04 -6.69
N ASP A 53 2.69 -9.04 -7.55
CA ASP A 53 4.00 -8.73 -8.12
C ASP A 53 4.92 -8.03 -7.11
N MET A 54 4.35 -7.37 -6.08
CA MET A 54 5.10 -6.79 -4.97
C MET A 54 5.57 -7.80 -3.93
N ALA A 55 5.07 -9.01 -3.94
CA ALA A 55 5.48 -10.09 -3.03
C ALA A 55 6.84 -10.68 -3.45
N VAL A 56 7.88 -9.83 -3.54
CA VAL A 56 9.24 -10.24 -3.88
C VAL A 56 10.02 -10.63 -2.62
N PRO A 57 10.86 -11.69 -2.68
CA PRO A 57 11.74 -12.03 -1.58
C PRO A 57 12.73 -10.90 -1.28
N LEU A 58 12.93 -10.59 0.00
CA LEU A 58 13.92 -9.60 0.43
C LEU A 58 15.32 -10.19 0.38
N SER A 59 16.27 -9.44 -0.18
CA SER A 59 17.68 -9.85 -0.33
C SER A 59 18.54 -9.51 0.89
N GLY A 60 18.04 -8.65 1.78
CA GLY A 60 18.80 -8.05 2.89
C GLY A 60 19.62 -6.83 2.50
N ASN A 61 19.60 -6.43 1.23
CA ASN A 61 20.19 -5.18 0.76
C ASN A 61 19.07 -4.17 0.48
N ALA A 62 18.99 -3.10 1.28
CA ALA A 62 17.92 -2.13 1.23
C ALA A 62 17.76 -1.44 -0.13
N ASP A 63 18.86 -1.13 -0.82
CA ASP A 63 18.79 -0.51 -2.15
C ASP A 63 18.20 -1.47 -3.20
N THR A 64 18.65 -2.72 -3.18
CA THR A 64 18.16 -3.77 -4.07
C THR A 64 16.70 -4.06 -3.82
N ASP A 65 16.32 -4.19 -2.55
CA ASP A 65 14.96 -4.50 -2.14
C ASP A 65 13.99 -3.36 -2.46
N PHE A 66 14.44 -2.11 -2.31
CA PHE A 66 13.69 -0.93 -2.73
C PHE A 66 13.41 -0.94 -4.24
N LEU A 67 14.43 -1.13 -5.07
CA LEU A 67 14.28 -1.16 -6.53
C LEU A 67 13.36 -2.31 -6.96
N ALA A 68 13.56 -3.50 -6.40
CA ALA A 68 12.77 -4.68 -6.72
C ALA A 68 11.28 -4.52 -6.35
N GLY A 69 10.99 -3.86 -5.23
CA GLY A 69 9.62 -3.59 -4.80
C GLY A 69 8.97 -2.42 -5.54
N MET A 70 9.73 -1.37 -5.86
CA MET A 70 9.17 -0.17 -6.50
C MET A 70 8.87 -0.38 -8.00
N ILE A 71 9.55 -1.28 -8.68
CA ILE A 71 9.22 -1.60 -10.08
C ILE A 71 7.77 -2.11 -10.22
N PRO A 72 7.32 -3.15 -9.52
CA PRO A 72 5.94 -3.59 -9.61
C PRO A 72 4.94 -2.57 -9.03
N HIS A 73 5.31 -1.79 -8.03
CA HIS A 73 4.49 -0.71 -7.51
C HIS A 73 4.19 0.35 -8.59
N HIS A 74 5.22 0.79 -9.32
CA HIS A 74 5.08 1.73 -10.43
C HIS A 74 4.28 1.13 -11.58
N GLN A 75 4.48 -0.16 -11.88
CA GLN A 75 3.67 -0.85 -12.88
C GLN A 75 2.19 -0.87 -12.48
N GLY A 76 1.87 -1.07 -11.21
CA GLY A 76 0.50 -0.98 -10.71
C GLY A 76 -0.13 0.40 -10.94
N ALA A 77 0.63 1.48 -10.76
CA ALA A 77 0.18 2.83 -11.06
C ALA A 77 -0.11 3.03 -12.56
N VAL A 78 0.71 2.46 -13.44
CA VAL A 78 0.45 2.45 -14.89
C VAL A 78 -0.83 1.69 -15.21
N ASP A 79 -0.99 0.48 -14.66
CA ASP A 79 -2.16 -0.37 -14.90
C ASP A 79 -3.45 0.35 -14.45
N MET A 80 -3.45 1.02 -13.28
CA MET A 80 -4.58 1.82 -12.81
C MET A 80 -4.88 3.05 -13.70
N ALA A 81 -3.84 3.73 -14.18
CA ALA A 81 -3.99 4.85 -15.10
C ALA A 81 -4.58 4.42 -16.45
N GLU A 82 -4.23 3.23 -16.94
CA GLU A 82 -4.84 2.65 -18.14
C GLU A 82 -6.33 2.36 -17.98
N VAL A 83 -6.78 1.95 -16.77
CA VAL A 83 -8.21 1.80 -16.45
C VAL A 83 -8.94 3.14 -16.59
N VAL A 84 -8.39 4.22 -16.07
CA VAL A 84 -8.98 5.56 -16.21
C VAL A 84 -9.03 6.00 -17.66
N LEU A 85 -8.00 5.74 -18.46
CA LEU A 85 -8.02 6.08 -19.89
C LEU A 85 -9.13 5.35 -20.63
N LYS A 86 -9.42 4.12 -20.25
CA LYS A 86 -10.45 3.28 -20.88
C LYS A 86 -11.87 3.64 -20.44
N TYR A 87 -12.08 3.83 -19.15
CA TYR A 87 -13.42 3.95 -18.58
C TYR A 87 -13.77 5.35 -18.05
N GLY A 88 -12.76 6.19 -17.81
CA GLY A 88 -12.94 7.53 -17.27
C GLY A 88 -13.59 8.47 -18.30
N LYS A 89 -14.28 9.48 -17.78
CA LYS A 89 -15.00 10.49 -18.60
C LYS A 89 -14.43 11.89 -18.42
N ASP A 90 -13.78 12.17 -17.29
CA ASP A 90 -13.21 13.48 -17.01
C ASP A 90 -11.90 13.69 -17.80
N PRO A 91 -11.84 14.69 -18.68
CA PRO A 91 -10.65 14.95 -19.50
C PRO A 91 -9.43 15.37 -18.67
N LYS A 92 -9.62 16.02 -17.52
CA LYS A 92 -8.52 16.40 -16.62
C LYS A 92 -7.90 15.16 -15.97
N VAL A 93 -8.74 14.22 -15.53
CA VAL A 93 -8.28 12.97 -14.94
C VAL A 93 -7.59 12.09 -15.98
N LYS A 94 -8.10 12.03 -17.20
CA LYS A 94 -7.44 11.33 -18.31
C LYS A 94 -6.09 11.93 -18.66
N LYS A 95 -5.97 13.25 -18.67
CA LYS A 95 -4.69 13.92 -18.90
C LYS A 95 -3.68 13.56 -17.82
N LEU A 96 -4.08 13.62 -16.55
CA LEU A 96 -3.24 13.19 -15.43
C LEU A 96 -2.79 11.73 -15.56
N ALA A 97 -3.70 10.84 -15.95
CA ALA A 97 -3.35 9.42 -16.18
C ALA A 97 -2.29 9.24 -17.28
N GLN A 98 -2.37 9.99 -18.37
CA GLN A 98 -1.35 9.97 -19.42
C GLN A 98 0.02 10.45 -18.93
N GLU A 99 0.06 11.53 -18.13
CA GLU A 99 1.27 12.06 -17.52
C GLU A 99 1.89 11.05 -16.54
N ILE A 100 1.06 10.40 -15.71
CA ILE A 100 1.49 9.33 -14.81
C ILE A 100 2.11 8.16 -15.59
N ILE A 101 1.45 7.68 -16.63
CA ILE A 101 1.97 6.58 -17.46
C ILE A 101 3.34 6.92 -18.02
N ALA A 102 3.53 8.13 -18.54
CA ALA A 102 4.80 8.56 -19.12
C ALA A 102 5.91 8.60 -18.05
N ALA A 103 5.64 9.24 -16.89
CA ALA A 103 6.61 9.35 -15.81
C ALA A 103 6.97 7.98 -15.23
N GLN A 104 5.97 7.16 -14.92
CA GLN A 104 6.17 5.84 -14.31
C GLN A 104 6.96 4.89 -15.23
N LYS A 105 6.72 4.91 -16.53
CA LYS A 105 7.48 4.09 -17.49
C LYS A 105 8.96 4.48 -17.55
N GLN A 106 9.27 5.77 -17.46
CA GLN A 106 10.66 6.25 -17.40
C GLN A 106 11.35 5.79 -16.10
N GLU A 107 10.68 5.93 -14.96
CA GLU A 107 11.22 5.50 -13.67
C GLU A 107 11.42 3.98 -13.59
N ILE A 108 10.48 3.20 -14.13
CA ILE A 108 10.62 1.74 -14.23
C ILE A 108 11.86 1.37 -15.05
N ALA A 109 12.08 2.02 -16.19
CA ALA A 109 13.24 1.76 -17.04
C ALA A 109 14.56 2.07 -16.30
N MET A 110 14.60 3.20 -15.59
CA MET A 110 15.75 3.61 -14.78
C MET A 110 16.01 2.61 -13.63
N MET A 111 14.99 2.25 -12.87
CA MET A 111 15.12 1.30 -11.76
C MET A 111 15.57 -0.09 -12.23
N ARG A 112 15.06 -0.57 -13.35
CA ARG A 112 15.51 -1.84 -13.96
C ARG A 112 16.99 -1.80 -14.36
N ALA A 113 17.46 -0.69 -14.93
CA ALA A 113 18.87 -0.51 -15.29
C ALA A 113 19.76 -0.53 -14.03
N TRP A 114 19.39 0.17 -12.99
CA TRP A 114 20.14 0.20 -11.73
C TRP A 114 20.13 -1.15 -11.01
N LEU A 115 19.00 -1.84 -10.98
CA LEU A 115 18.91 -3.17 -10.38
C LEU A 115 19.82 -4.17 -11.11
N LYS A 116 19.85 -4.12 -12.44
CA LYS A 116 20.76 -4.94 -13.25
C LYS A 116 22.24 -4.66 -12.93
N GLN A 117 22.62 -3.41 -12.78
CA GLN A 117 23.99 -3.02 -12.39
C GLN A 117 24.36 -3.59 -11.02
N LYS A 118 23.48 -3.46 -10.03
CA LYS A 118 23.71 -4.00 -8.68
C LYS A 118 23.85 -5.52 -8.64
N GLN A 119 23.19 -6.23 -9.54
CA GLN A 119 23.30 -7.68 -9.66
C GLN A 119 24.59 -8.13 -10.35
N ALA A 120 25.13 -7.31 -11.24
CA ALA A 120 26.37 -7.60 -11.97
C ALA A 120 27.65 -7.36 -11.13
N THR A 121 27.54 -6.62 -10.01
CA THR A 121 28.68 -6.29 -9.12
C THR A 121 28.80 -7.24 -7.91
N LYS A 122 28.07 -8.33 -7.88
CA LYS A 122 28.23 -9.45 -6.94
C LYS A 122 29.10 -10.51 -7.59
#